data_3886ef21f7001dc60e7f2f15532a38d0
#
_entry.id   3886ef21f7001dc60e7f2f15532a38d0
#
_cell.length_a   1.000
_cell.length_b   1.000
_cell.length_c   1.000
_cell.angle_alpha   90.00
_cell.angle_beta   90.00
_cell.angle_gamma   90.00
#
_symmetry.space_group_name_H-M   'P 1'
#
loop_
_entity.id
_entity.type
_entity.pdbx_description
1 polymer ?
#
loop_
_entity_poly.entity_id
_entity_poly.type
_entity_poly.pdbx_seq_one_letter_code
_entity_poly.pdbx_strand_id
1 'polypeptide(L)'
;MHERYYYVIATPVFSENQITGSVVIALDTTEREQREALRREFSANVSHELKTPLTSISGFAELLANGMVPPERVGEFAGDIYKESQRLMALVDDIIELSRLEEETAAPETENIDLYALAEETLATLRPAAERRDVTLTLRGGEAVVQGVRTALQELVYNLCDNAVKYNRPGGSVTVTAEKRGGETVLSVADTGIGIPYEHQNRVFERFYRVDKSHSRQLGGTGLGLSIVKHAAAMHKARLELWSEPDAGTKITVHFDGQ
;
A
#
# COMPACT_ATOMS: atom_id res chain seq x y z
N MET A 1 15.10 14.00 -15.22
CA MET A 1 16.58 14.01 -15.00
C MET A 1 16.78 13.26 -13.69
N HIS A 2 17.44 12.11 -13.67
CA HIS A 2 17.72 11.41 -12.41
C HIS A 2 18.98 12.04 -11.82
N GLU A 3 18.87 12.61 -10.61
CA GLU A 3 20.02 13.08 -9.85
C GLU A 3 20.89 11.89 -9.46
N ARG A 4 22.22 12.00 -9.65
CA ARG A 4 23.19 11.01 -9.23
C ARG A 4 24.02 11.57 -8.08
N TYR A 5 24.25 10.76 -7.08
CA TYR A 5 25.04 11.12 -5.91
C TYR A 5 26.34 10.33 -5.90
N TYR A 6 27.45 11.05 -5.74
CA TYR A 6 28.78 10.45 -5.67
C TYR A 6 29.47 10.84 -4.37
N TYR A 7 29.98 9.85 -3.69
CA TYR A 7 30.90 10.08 -2.58
C TYR A 7 32.31 10.12 -3.14
N VAL A 8 33.00 11.26 -2.98
CA VAL A 8 34.35 11.49 -3.55
C VAL A 8 35.36 11.60 -2.44
N ILE A 9 36.38 10.75 -2.47
CA ILE A 9 37.56 10.80 -1.59
C ILE A 9 38.76 11.16 -2.44
N ALA A 10 39.49 12.19 -2.02
CA ALA A 10 40.76 12.57 -2.64
C ALA A 10 41.90 12.47 -1.62
N THR A 11 42.93 11.72 -1.94
CA THR A 11 44.10 11.51 -1.06
C THR A 11 45.36 11.85 -1.83
N PRO A 12 46.26 12.72 -1.29
CA PRO A 12 47.50 13.03 -1.92
C PRO A 12 48.48 11.83 -1.86
N VAL A 13 49.27 11.66 -2.90
CA VAL A 13 50.35 10.69 -2.96
C VAL A 13 51.66 11.45 -2.76
N PHE A 14 52.41 10.99 -1.78
CA PHE A 14 53.73 11.58 -1.42
C PHE A 14 54.88 10.71 -1.90
N SER A 15 55.91 11.32 -2.46
CA SER A 15 57.21 10.72 -2.69
C SER A 15 58.29 11.69 -2.17
N GLU A 16 59.25 11.22 -1.40
CA GLU A 16 60.30 12.05 -0.78
C GLU A 16 59.79 13.34 -0.10
N ASN A 17 58.66 13.25 0.61
CA ASN A 17 58.00 14.36 1.30
C ASN A 17 57.41 15.44 0.39
N GLN A 18 57.29 15.17 -0.92
CA GLN A 18 56.61 16.06 -1.91
C GLN A 18 55.38 15.36 -2.48
N ILE A 19 54.32 16.15 -2.69
CA ILE A 19 53.12 15.65 -3.36
C ILE A 19 53.47 15.41 -4.83
N THR A 20 53.43 14.16 -5.25
CA THR A 20 53.68 13.74 -6.64
C THR A 20 52.42 13.48 -7.43
N GLY A 21 51.27 13.42 -6.77
CA GLY A 21 49.98 13.18 -7.40
C GLY A 21 48.83 13.12 -6.38
N SER A 22 47.65 12.75 -6.83
CA SER A 22 46.52 12.46 -5.98
C SER A 22 45.76 11.25 -6.51
N VAL A 23 45.23 10.44 -5.57
CA VAL A 23 44.27 9.38 -5.90
C VAL A 23 42.86 9.91 -5.57
N VAL A 24 42.00 9.86 -6.58
CA VAL A 24 40.58 10.23 -6.42
C VAL A 24 39.73 8.98 -6.60
N ILE A 25 38.94 8.67 -5.60
CA ILE A 25 37.95 7.56 -5.62
C ILE A 25 36.58 8.20 -5.64
N ALA A 26 35.78 7.90 -6.64
CA ALA A 26 34.37 8.29 -6.74
C ALA A 26 33.50 7.03 -6.63
N LEU A 27 32.66 6.98 -5.59
CA LEU A 27 31.71 5.89 -5.36
C LEU A 27 30.32 6.41 -5.70
N ASP A 28 29.60 5.70 -6.57
CA ASP A 28 28.18 6.00 -6.83
C ASP A 28 27.36 5.56 -5.61
N THR A 29 26.79 6.52 -4.91
CA THR A 29 25.95 6.31 -3.71
C THR A 29 24.47 6.61 -3.99
N THR A 30 24.09 6.73 -5.25
CA THR A 30 22.75 7.16 -5.68
C THR A 30 21.66 6.29 -5.06
N GLU A 31 21.78 4.97 -5.15
CA GLU A 31 20.78 4.05 -4.56
C GLU A 31 20.68 4.17 -3.05
N ARG A 32 21.82 4.36 -2.37
CA ARG A 32 21.84 4.52 -0.92
C ARG A 32 21.14 5.80 -0.49
N GLU A 33 21.48 6.93 -1.13
CA GLU A 33 20.87 8.23 -0.83
C GLU A 33 19.37 8.23 -1.13
N GLN A 34 18.94 7.60 -2.22
CA GLN A 34 17.53 7.44 -2.55
C GLN A 34 16.79 6.60 -1.50
N ARG A 35 17.36 5.48 -1.05
CA ARG A 35 16.77 4.66 0.01
C ARG A 35 16.68 5.43 1.33
N GLU A 36 17.72 6.16 1.71
CA GLU A 36 17.70 6.99 2.92
C GLU A 36 16.69 8.14 2.84
N ALA A 37 16.53 8.77 1.67
CA ALA A 37 15.53 9.81 1.45
C ALA A 37 14.11 9.25 1.57
N LEU A 38 13.81 8.11 0.94
CA LEU A 38 12.52 7.41 1.05
C LEU A 38 12.21 7.01 2.50
N ARG A 39 13.21 6.53 3.26
CA ARG A 39 13.05 6.18 4.67
C ARG A 39 12.74 7.39 5.53
N ARG A 40 13.43 8.52 5.29
CA ARG A 40 13.15 9.80 6.02
C ARG A 40 11.75 10.31 5.71
N GLU A 41 11.36 10.31 4.44
CA GLU A 41 10.01 10.70 4.00
C GLU A 41 8.94 9.80 4.63
N PHE A 42 9.15 8.48 4.61
CA PHE A 42 8.25 7.53 5.26
C PHE A 42 8.07 7.84 6.74
N SER A 43 9.17 8.02 7.51
CA SER A 43 9.10 8.33 8.95
C SER A 43 8.38 9.64 9.24
N ALA A 44 8.58 10.67 8.41
CA ALA A 44 7.89 11.95 8.52
C ALA A 44 6.38 11.80 8.25
N ASN A 45 6.03 11.07 7.19
CA ASN A 45 4.63 10.82 6.83
C ASN A 45 3.89 9.98 7.88
N VAL A 46 4.54 8.92 8.42
CA VAL A 46 4.01 8.13 9.54
C VAL A 46 3.69 9.04 10.73
N SER A 47 4.65 9.86 11.15
CA SER A 47 4.48 10.77 12.29
C SER A 47 3.30 11.73 12.07
N HIS A 48 3.15 12.26 10.87
CA HIS A 48 2.07 13.17 10.51
C HIS A 48 0.70 12.46 10.47
N GLU A 49 0.62 11.28 9.82
CA GLU A 49 -0.63 10.53 9.70
C GLU A 49 -1.11 9.91 11.03
N LEU A 50 -0.20 9.62 11.98
CA LEU A 50 -0.54 9.21 13.35
C LEU A 50 -1.01 10.40 14.20
N LYS A 51 -0.36 11.57 14.07
CA LYS A 51 -0.68 12.74 14.90
C LYS A 51 -2.09 13.29 14.63
N THR A 52 -2.56 13.26 13.40
CA THR A 52 -3.86 13.80 13.00
C THR A 52 -5.03 13.13 13.73
N PRO A 53 -5.24 11.80 13.65
CA PRO A 53 -6.33 11.13 14.37
C PRO A 53 -6.18 11.24 15.89
N LEU A 54 -4.95 11.17 16.41
CA LEU A 54 -4.69 11.31 17.83
C LEU A 54 -5.10 12.70 18.36
N THR A 55 -4.83 13.77 17.60
CA THR A 55 -5.26 15.13 17.96
C THR A 55 -6.78 15.23 17.95
N SER A 56 -7.47 14.61 16.98
CA SER A 56 -8.94 14.62 16.91
C SER A 56 -9.54 13.86 18.11
N ILE A 57 -9.02 12.66 18.42
CA ILE A 57 -9.44 11.87 19.58
C ILE A 57 -9.27 12.65 20.87
N SER A 58 -8.08 13.25 21.08
CA SER A 58 -7.81 14.09 22.26
C SER A 58 -8.77 15.28 22.37
N GLY A 59 -8.99 15.99 21.26
CA GLY A 59 -9.88 17.16 21.25
C GLY A 59 -11.33 16.81 21.57
N PHE A 60 -11.88 15.73 20.97
CA PHE A 60 -13.22 15.29 21.27
C PHE A 60 -13.34 14.79 22.72
N ALA A 61 -12.36 14.05 23.22
CA ALA A 61 -12.32 13.58 24.59
C ALA A 61 -12.24 14.73 25.60
N GLU A 62 -11.45 15.77 25.33
CA GLU A 62 -11.35 16.96 26.16
C GLU A 62 -12.66 17.73 26.24
N LEU A 63 -13.36 17.93 25.11
CA LEU A 63 -14.67 18.57 25.07
C LEU A 63 -15.72 17.81 25.90
N LEU A 64 -15.70 16.46 25.81
CA LEU A 64 -16.57 15.59 26.61
C LEU A 64 -16.23 15.69 28.12
N ALA A 65 -14.94 15.59 28.46
CA ALA A 65 -14.47 15.63 29.85
C ALA A 65 -14.77 16.95 30.55
N ASN A 66 -14.74 18.05 29.82
CA ASN A 66 -15.03 19.40 30.36
C ASN A 66 -16.54 19.76 30.35
N GLY A 67 -17.42 18.82 29.92
CA GLY A 67 -18.85 19.08 29.86
C GLY A 67 -19.26 20.15 28.83
N MET A 68 -18.42 20.39 27.83
CA MET A 68 -18.65 21.39 26.77
C MET A 68 -19.55 20.88 25.64
N VAL A 69 -19.92 19.59 25.68
CA VAL A 69 -20.78 18.93 24.67
C VAL A 69 -22.21 18.83 25.22
N PRO A 70 -23.21 19.31 24.51
CA PRO A 70 -24.60 19.11 24.88
C PRO A 70 -24.95 17.62 25.05
N PRO A 71 -25.79 17.21 26.04
CA PRO A 71 -26.10 15.82 26.33
C PRO A 71 -26.56 15.03 25.08
N GLU A 72 -27.33 15.63 24.20
CA GLU A 72 -27.86 15.03 22.97
C GLU A 72 -26.76 14.73 21.94
N ARG A 73 -25.59 15.36 22.04
CA ARG A 73 -24.45 15.16 21.11
C ARG A 73 -23.32 14.29 21.66
N VAL A 74 -23.38 13.90 22.92
CA VAL A 74 -22.36 13.06 23.56
C VAL A 74 -22.12 11.76 22.77
N GLY A 75 -23.19 11.11 22.28
CA GLY A 75 -23.10 9.91 21.47
C GLY A 75 -22.40 10.14 20.11
N GLU A 76 -22.60 11.28 19.47
CA GLU A 76 -21.93 11.68 18.22
C GLU A 76 -20.42 11.81 18.43
N PHE A 77 -19.99 12.56 19.45
CA PHE A 77 -18.57 12.77 19.77
C PHE A 77 -17.88 11.45 20.18
N ALA A 78 -18.55 10.59 20.96
CA ALA A 78 -18.04 9.28 21.30
C ALA A 78 -17.89 8.39 20.04
N GLY A 79 -18.84 8.48 19.10
CA GLY A 79 -18.77 7.81 17.80
C GLY A 79 -17.61 8.29 16.94
N ASP A 80 -17.31 9.58 16.97
CA ASP A 80 -16.17 10.15 16.22
C ASP A 80 -14.81 9.73 16.82
N ILE A 81 -14.70 9.69 18.17
CA ILE A 81 -13.54 9.10 18.85
C ILE A 81 -13.34 7.64 18.43
N TYR A 82 -14.40 6.86 18.40
CA TYR A 82 -14.33 5.45 18.00
C TYR A 82 -13.86 5.29 16.55
N LYS A 83 -14.42 6.06 15.62
CA LYS A 83 -14.03 6.05 14.20
C LYS A 83 -12.55 6.39 14.00
N GLU A 84 -12.06 7.46 14.66
CA GLU A 84 -10.65 7.86 14.56
C GLU A 84 -9.72 6.84 15.21
N SER A 85 -10.15 6.16 16.29
CA SER A 85 -9.41 5.07 16.92
C SER A 85 -9.29 3.85 16.00
N GLN A 86 -10.36 3.44 15.32
CA GLN A 86 -10.34 2.35 14.34
C GLN A 86 -9.42 2.67 13.17
N ARG A 87 -9.46 3.91 12.69
CA ARG A 87 -8.57 4.38 11.63
C ARG A 87 -7.10 4.37 12.07
N LEU A 88 -6.81 4.76 13.30
CA LEU A 88 -5.45 4.75 13.85
C LEU A 88 -4.92 3.31 13.94
N MET A 89 -5.75 2.36 14.40
CA MET A 89 -5.39 0.94 14.44
C MET A 89 -5.07 0.40 13.05
N ALA A 90 -5.93 0.63 12.07
CA ALA A 90 -5.68 0.21 10.68
C ALA A 90 -4.37 0.78 10.11
N LEU A 91 -4.05 2.04 10.43
CA LEU A 91 -2.78 2.65 10.00
C LEU A 91 -1.57 1.99 10.68
N VAL A 92 -1.67 1.65 11.96
CA VAL A 92 -0.60 0.95 12.69
C VAL A 92 -0.38 -0.45 12.11
N ASP A 93 -1.46 -1.18 11.82
CA ASP A 93 -1.39 -2.52 11.22
C ASP A 93 -0.72 -2.46 9.84
N ASP A 94 -1.11 -1.51 8.98
CA ASP A 94 -0.49 -1.31 7.67
C ASP A 94 1.01 -0.96 7.77
N ILE A 95 1.42 -0.16 8.77
CA ILE A 95 2.83 0.19 9.00
C ILE A 95 3.63 -1.03 9.43
N ILE A 96 3.08 -1.85 10.34
CA ILE A 96 3.73 -3.08 10.81
C ILE A 96 3.90 -4.06 9.64
N GLU A 97 2.85 -4.23 8.83
CA GLU A 97 2.90 -5.13 7.68
C GLU A 97 3.89 -4.68 6.63
N LEU A 98 3.89 -3.38 6.29
CA LEU A 98 4.89 -2.83 5.38
C LEU A 98 6.32 -3.00 5.92
N SER A 99 6.53 -2.79 7.23
CA SER A 99 7.83 -2.99 7.87
C SER A 99 8.30 -4.45 7.77
N ARG A 100 7.40 -5.41 8.01
CA ARG A 100 7.69 -6.86 7.88
C ARG A 100 8.08 -7.24 6.44
N LEU A 101 7.38 -6.68 5.45
CA LEU A 101 7.69 -6.91 4.04
C LEU A 101 9.03 -6.29 3.60
N GLU A 102 9.51 -5.26 4.30
CA GLU A 102 10.78 -4.56 4.01
C GLU A 102 11.99 -5.15 4.74
N GLU A 103 11.79 -5.92 5.80
CA GLU A 103 12.87 -6.59 6.51
C GLU A 103 13.41 -7.75 5.67
N GLU A 104 14.56 -7.55 5.01
CA GLU A 104 15.35 -8.57 4.29
C GLU A 104 15.98 -9.62 5.23
N THR A 105 15.36 -9.99 6.34
CA THR A 105 15.87 -10.95 7.30
C THR A 105 15.51 -12.37 6.90
N ALA A 106 16.52 -13.12 6.42
CA ALA A 106 16.49 -14.51 5.98
C ALA A 106 15.53 -14.77 4.79
N ALA A 107 15.93 -15.60 3.84
CA ALA A 107 15.05 -15.98 2.72
C ALA A 107 13.71 -16.48 3.29
N PRO A 108 12.61 -15.77 3.05
CA PRO A 108 11.32 -16.16 3.60
C PRO A 108 10.94 -17.55 3.11
N GLU A 109 10.33 -18.36 3.98
CA GLU A 109 9.80 -19.67 3.57
C GLU A 109 8.76 -19.45 2.47
N THR A 110 9.03 -20.01 1.30
CA THR A 110 8.10 -20.00 0.17
C THR A 110 7.38 -21.35 0.07
N GLU A 111 6.10 -21.31 -0.24
CA GLU A 111 5.24 -22.45 -0.44
C GLU A 111 4.42 -22.33 -1.74
N ASN A 112 3.84 -23.43 -2.19
CA ASN A 112 2.90 -23.40 -3.30
C ASN A 112 1.54 -22.87 -2.82
N ILE A 113 1.08 -21.76 -3.38
CA ILE A 113 -0.13 -21.06 -2.98
C ILE A 113 -1.06 -20.97 -4.17
N ASP A 114 -2.29 -21.45 -4.00
CA ASP A 114 -3.35 -21.26 -4.99
C ASP A 114 -4.01 -19.88 -4.78
N LEU A 115 -3.76 -18.98 -5.73
CA LEU A 115 -4.32 -17.62 -5.70
C LEU A 115 -5.85 -17.60 -5.85
N TYR A 116 -6.44 -18.64 -6.47
CA TYR A 116 -7.89 -18.74 -6.55
C TYR A 116 -8.50 -19.00 -5.17
N ALA A 117 -7.95 -19.99 -4.44
CA ALA A 117 -8.39 -20.28 -3.08
C ALA A 117 -8.17 -19.07 -2.14
N LEU A 118 -7.02 -18.40 -2.27
CA LEU A 118 -6.72 -17.21 -1.49
C LEU A 118 -7.68 -16.04 -1.78
N ALA A 119 -8.07 -15.86 -3.04
CA ALA A 119 -9.06 -14.87 -3.44
C ALA A 119 -10.46 -15.23 -2.89
N GLU A 120 -10.84 -16.51 -2.89
CA GLU A 120 -12.10 -16.98 -2.31
C GLU A 120 -12.19 -16.66 -0.81
N GLU A 121 -11.14 -16.98 -0.04
CA GLU A 121 -11.04 -16.65 1.39
C GLU A 121 -11.14 -15.15 1.65
N THR A 122 -10.44 -14.35 0.83
CA THR A 122 -10.45 -12.89 0.91
C THR A 122 -11.84 -12.31 0.63
N LEU A 123 -12.49 -12.76 -0.44
CA LEU A 123 -13.83 -12.30 -0.79
C LEU A 123 -14.87 -12.69 0.27
N ALA A 124 -14.73 -13.86 0.90
CA ALA A 124 -15.59 -14.25 2.03
C ALA A 124 -15.46 -13.29 3.21
N THR A 125 -14.23 -12.85 3.52
CA THR A 125 -13.94 -11.87 4.59
C THR A 125 -14.51 -10.48 4.25
N LEU A 126 -14.45 -10.06 2.99
CA LEU A 126 -14.91 -8.73 2.54
C LEU A 126 -16.41 -8.67 2.25
N ARG A 127 -17.11 -9.81 2.17
CA ARG A 127 -18.55 -9.88 1.85
C ARG A 127 -19.42 -8.96 2.72
N PRO A 128 -19.28 -8.91 4.07
CA PRO A 128 -20.10 -8.01 4.87
C PRO A 128 -19.84 -6.52 4.59
N ALA A 129 -18.63 -6.17 4.21
CA ALA A 129 -18.27 -4.79 3.84
C ALA A 129 -18.84 -4.41 2.45
N ALA A 130 -18.79 -5.34 1.50
CA ALA A 130 -19.36 -5.18 0.17
C ALA A 130 -20.90 -5.06 0.22
N GLU A 131 -21.58 -5.91 1.01
CA GLU A 131 -23.03 -5.85 1.21
C GLU A 131 -23.49 -4.50 1.78
N ARG A 132 -22.77 -3.97 2.80
CA ARG A 132 -23.08 -2.64 3.37
C ARG A 132 -22.94 -1.50 2.35
N ARG A 133 -22.16 -1.71 1.28
CA ARG A 133 -21.91 -0.73 0.22
C ARG A 133 -22.70 -1.00 -1.06
N ASP A 134 -23.55 -2.03 -1.06
CA ASP A 134 -24.28 -2.50 -2.23
C ASP A 134 -23.35 -2.83 -3.41
N VAL A 135 -22.27 -3.59 -3.13
CA VAL A 135 -21.27 -4.02 -4.11
C VAL A 135 -21.32 -5.54 -4.28
N THR A 136 -21.45 -5.99 -5.52
CA THR A 136 -21.46 -7.41 -5.87
C THR A 136 -20.03 -7.94 -6.05
N LEU A 137 -19.70 -9.05 -5.36
CA LEU A 137 -18.42 -9.74 -5.48
C LEU A 137 -18.53 -10.97 -6.39
N THR A 138 -17.61 -11.10 -7.33
CA THR A 138 -17.54 -12.24 -8.26
C THR A 138 -16.13 -12.78 -8.33
N LEU A 139 -15.95 -14.10 -8.21
CA LEU A 139 -14.69 -14.81 -8.43
C LEU A 139 -14.79 -15.61 -9.75
N ARG A 140 -13.75 -15.52 -10.57
CA ARG A 140 -13.64 -16.20 -11.87
C ARG A 140 -12.28 -16.89 -12.01
N GLY A 141 -12.21 -17.86 -12.91
CA GLY A 141 -10.98 -18.58 -13.22
C GLY A 141 -10.97 -19.98 -12.60
N GLY A 142 -9.85 -20.40 -12.08
CA GLY A 142 -9.61 -21.70 -11.49
C GLY A 142 -8.26 -21.77 -10.81
N GLU A 143 -7.76 -22.98 -10.55
CA GLU A 143 -6.47 -23.21 -9.88
C GLU A 143 -5.34 -22.39 -10.51
N ALA A 144 -4.69 -21.56 -9.72
CA ALA A 144 -3.68 -20.60 -10.14
C ALA A 144 -2.53 -20.59 -9.11
N VAL A 145 -1.72 -21.64 -9.13
CA VAL A 145 -0.65 -21.86 -8.15
C VAL A 145 0.57 -21.01 -8.49
N VAL A 146 1.12 -20.36 -7.47
CA VAL A 146 2.42 -19.65 -7.49
C VAL A 146 3.26 -20.09 -6.30
N GLN A 147 4.59 -20.04 -6.44
CA GLN A 147 5.50 -20.21 -5.32
C GLN A 147 5.74 -18.86 -4.67
N GLY A 148 5.48 -18.75 -3.37
CA GLY A 148 5.61 -17.46 -2.69
C GLY A 148 5.42 -17.50 -1.19
N VAL A 149 5.44 -16.32 -0.58
CA VAL A 149 5.20 -16.08 0.83
C VAL A 149 3.71 -15.84 1.05
N ARG A 150 3.04 -16.76 1.77
CA ARG A 150 1.59 -16.76 1.95
C ARG A 150 1.06 -15.44 2.51
N THR A 151 1.69 -14.92 3.56
CA THR A 151 1.27 -13.65 4.19
C THR A 151 1.35 -12.49 3.21
N ALA A 152 2.44 -12.36 2.44
CA ALA A 152 2.60 -11.29 1.48
C ALA A 152 1.58 -11.37 0.33
N LEU A 153 1.28 -12.58 -0.17
CA LEU A 153 0.26 -12.78 -1.20
C LEU A 153 -1.15 -12.53 -0.65
N GLN A 154 -1.41 -12.90 0.60
CA GLN A 154 -2.68 -12.62 1.27
C GLN A 154 -2.92 -11.11 1.39
N GLU A 155 -1.91 -10.35 1.82
CA GLU A 155 -1.99 -8.88 1.88
C GLU A 155 -2.18 -8.25 0.50
N LEU A 156 -1.50 -8.78 -0.53
CA LEU A 156 -1.68 -8.32 -1.91
C LEU A 156 -3.12 -8.47 -2.36
N VAL A 157 -3.70 -9.67 -2.21
CA VAL A 157 -5.08 -9.95 -2.63
C VAL A 157 -6.07 -9.12 -1.81
N TYR A 158 -5.88 -9.08 -0.50
CA TYR A 158 -6.73 -8.32 0.41
C TYR A 158 -6.77 -6.83 0.06
N ASN A 159 -5.60 -6.19 -0.08
CA ASN A 159 -5.51 -4.76 -0.37
C ASN A 159 -6.11 -4.39 -1.74
N LEU A 160 -5.94 -5.25 -2.76
CA LEU A 160 -6.59 -5.05 -4.05
C LEU A 160 -8.11 -5.12 -3.95
N CYS A 161 -8.63 -6.16 -3.28
CA CYS A 161 -10.08 -6.38 -3.13
C CYS A 161 -10.73 -5.32 -2.22
N ASP A 162 -10.10 -4.95 -1.11
CA ASP A 162 -10.58 -3.94 -0.18
C ASP A 162 -10.67 -2.56 -0.86
N ASN A 163 -9.65 -2.18 -1.63
CA ASN A 163 -9.70 -0.95 -2.42
C ASN A 163 -10.83 -0.98 -3.45
N ALA A 164 -11.00 -2.09 -4.16
CA ALA A 164 -12.07 -2.26 -5.15
C ALA A 164 -13.48 -2.15 -4.53
N VAL A 165 -13.66 -2.59 -3.29
CA VAL A 165 -14.92 -2.43 -2.52
C VAL A 165 -15.04 -1.00 -1.97
N LYS A 166 -13.97 -0.43 -1.40
CA LYS A 166 -13.97 0.91 -0.77
C LYS A 166 -14.26 2.03 -1.76
N TYR A 167 -13.69 1.96 -2.95
CA TYR A 167 -13.81 2.99 -3.98
C TYR A 167 -14.87 2.66 -5.04
N ASN A 168 -15.73 1.68 -4.77
CA ASN A 168 -16.87 1.36 -5.63
C ASN A 168 -18.05 2.30 -5.38
N ARG A 169 -19.05 2.15 -6.26
CA ARG A 169 -20.33 2.84 -6.19
C ARG A 169 -21.41 1.88 -5.71
N PRO A 170 -22.49 2.38 -5.08
CA PRO A 170 -23.68 1.56 -4.82
C PRO A 170 -24.21 0.93 -6.13
N GLY A 171 -24.56 -0.34 -6.08
CA GLY A 171 -24.96 -1.13 -7.26
C GLY A 171 -23.79 -1.58 -8.14
N GLY A 172 -22.56 -1.29 -7.77
CA GLY A 172 -21.38 -1.68 -8.52
C GLY A 172 -20.93 -3.13 -8.27
N SER A 173 -19.81 -3.49 -8.88
CA SER A 173 -19.27 -4.85 -8.81
C SER A 173 -17.74 -4.86 -8.69
N VAL A 174 -17.24 -5.94 -8.06
CA VAL A 174 -15.82 -6.32 -8.04
C VAL A 174 -15.72 -7.72 -8.63
N THR A 175 -14.86 -7.88 -9.63
CA THR A 175 -14.55 -9.18 -10.23
C THR A 175 -13.09 -9.48 -9.99
N VAL A 176 -12.83 -10.57 -9.25
CA VAL A 176 -11.49 -11.14 -9.07
C VAL A 176 -11.34 -12.30 -10.04
N THR A 177 -10.23 -12.35 -10.77
CA THR A 177 -9.92 -13.44 -11.69
C THR A 177 -8.54 -13.98 -11.37
N ALA A 178 -8.44 -15.29 -11.12
CA ALA A 178 -7.18 -16.00 -10.95
C ALA A 178 -7.11 -17.13 -11.96
N GLU A 179 -6.10 -17.13 -12.83
CA GLU A 179 -5.98 -18.12 -13.91
C GLU A 179 -4.54 -18.32 -14.39
N LYS A 180 -4.26 -19.45 -14.99
CA LYS A 180 -3.03 -19.65 -15.78
C LYS A 180 -3.27 -19.25 -17.22
N ARG A 181 -2.45 -18.33 -17.73
CA ARG A 181 -2.57 -17.79 -19.07
C ARG A 181 -1.19 -17.71 -19.76
N GLY A 182 -1.00 -18.46 -20.84
CA GLY A 182 0.23 -18.38 -21.66
C GLY A 182 1.53 -18.75 -20.91
N GLY A 183 1.45 -19.58 -19.86
CA GLY A 183 2.59 -19.97 -19.03
C GLY A 183 2.81 -19.09 -17.79
N GLU A 184 2.10 -17.97 -17.69
CA GLU A 184 2.09 -17.09 -16.51
C GLU A 184 0.88 -17.42 -15.62
N THR A 185 1.00 -17.19 -14.33
CA THR A 185 -0.14 -17.14 -13.41
C THR A 185 -0.56 -15.68 -13.25
N VAL A 186 -1.84 -15.39 -13.46
CA VAL A 186 -2.38 -14.04 -13.48
C VAL A 186 -3.47 -13.90 -12.44
N LEU A 187 -3.35 -12.88 -11.60
CA LEU A 187 -4.41 -12.41 -10.71
C LEU A 187 -4.85 -11.02 -11.16
N SER A 188 -6.15 -10.80 -11.38
CA SER A 188 -6.68 -9.48 -11.65
C SER A 188 -7.87 -9.15 -10.78
N VAL A 189 -7.93 -7.90 -10.31
CA VAL A 189 -9.08 -7.34 -9.59
C VAL A 189 -9.60 -6.17 -10.39
N ALA A 190 -10.86 -6.27 -10.81
CA ALA A 190 -11.54 -5.23 -11.59
C ALA A 190 -12.78 -4.75 -10.84
N ASP A 191 -12.94 -3.44 -10.73
CA ASP A 191 -14.11 -2.80 -10.14
C ASP A 191 -14.82 -1.87 -11.13
N THR A 192 -16.05 -1.53 -10.81
CA THR A 192 -16.88 -0.55 -11.56
C THR A 192 -17.03 0.76 -10.79
N GLY A 193 -16.01 1.11 -9.98
CA GLY A 193 -16.02 2.24 -9.08
C GLY A 193 -15.75 3.59 -9.73
N ILE A 194 -15.22 4.50 -8.92
CA ILE A 194 -14.98 5.89 -9.35
C ILE A 194 -13.82 6.04 -10.34
N GLY A 195 -12.95 5.02 -10.46
CA GLY A 195 -11.75 5.08 -11.28
C GLY A 195 -10.68 6.03 -10.71
N ILE A 196 -9.56 6.13 -11.42
CA ILE A 196 -8.39 6.93 -11.05
C ILE A 196 -8.05 7.88 -12.20
N PRO A 197 -8.05 9.21 -12.00
CA PRO A 197 -7.63 10.15 -13.01
C PRO A 197 -6.19 9.89 -13.49
N TYR A 198 -5.95 10.12 -14.77
CA TYR A 198 -4.69 9.76 -15.44
C TYR A 198 -3.45 10.35 -14.74
N GLU A 199 -3.53 11.60 -14.30
CA GLU A 199 -2.43 12.30 -13.61
C GLU A 199 -1.99 11.66 -12.29
N HIS A 200 -2.86 10.81 -11.69
CA HIS A 200 -2.59 10.14 -10.42
C HIS A 200 -2.13 8.68 -10.58
N GLN A 201 -2.34 8.05 -11.75
CA GLN A 201 -2.13 6.61 -11.95
C GLN A 201 -0.68 6.17 -11.70
N ASN A 202 0.31 7.00 -12.03
CA ASN A 202 1.72 6.69 -11.78
C ASN A 202 2.10 6.79 -10.29
N ARG A 203 1.26 7.46 -9.49
CA ARG A 203 1.55 7.79 -8.10
C ARG A 203 0.75 6.99 -7.09
N VAL A 204 -0.31 6.32 -7.48
CA VAL A 204 -1.20 5.59 -6.55
C VAL A 204 -0.50 4.44 -5.81
N PHE A 205 0.66 3.98 -6.28
CA PHE A 205 1.52 3.01 -5.62
C PHE A 205 2.59 3.63 -4.71
N GLU A 206 2.65 4.98 -4.60
CA GLU A 206 3.51 5.68 -3.63
C GLU A 206 2.90 5.56 -2.23
N ARG A 207 3.75 5.48 -1.20
CA ARG A 207 3.31 5.40 0.20
C ARG A 207 2.58 6.68 0.61
N PHE A 208 1.46 6.54 1.33
CA PHE A 208 0.60 7.64 1.81
C PHE A 208 -0.03 8.49 0.71
N TYR A 209 0.12 8.08 -0.56
CA TYR A 209 -0.48 8.80 -1.66
C TYR A 209 -1.99 8.58 -1.70
N ARG A 210 -2.73 9.67 -1.93
CA ARG A 210 -4.20 9.67 -2.09
C ARG A 210 -4.58 10.69 -3.13
N VAL A 211 -5.49 10.32 -4.04
CA VAL A 211 -6.04 11.21 -5.07
C VAL A 211 -6.81 12.38 -4.42
N ASP A 212 -7.66 12.07 -3.44
CA ASP A 212 -8.37 13.03 -2.61
C ASP A 212 -8.22 12.68 -1.13
N LYS A 213 -7.55 13.57 -0.38
CA LYS A 213 -7.30 13.38 1.04
C LYS A 213 -8.56 13.45 1.89
N SER A 214 -9.58 14.21 1.47
CA SER A 214 -10.82 14.39 2.22
C SER A 214 -11.76 13.19 2.06
N HIS A 215 -11.99 12.78 0.83
CA HIS A 215 -12.85 11.64 0.51
C HIS A 215 -12.25 10.30 1.00
N SER A 216 -10.96 10.09 0.78
CA SER A 216 -10.25 8.89 1.26
C SER A 216 -10.23 8.80 2.79
N ARG A 217 -10.23 9.94 3.53
CA ARG A 217 -10.35 9.93 5.00
C ARG A 217 -11.70 9.40 5.45
N GLN A 218 -12.79 9.81 4.82
CA GLN A 218 -14.14 9.33 5.15
C GLN A 218 -14.28 7.82 4.90
N LEU A 219 -13.58 7.30 3.90
CA LEU A 219 -13.56 5.86 3.55
C LEU A 219 -12.58 5.03 4.39
N GLY A 220 -11.81 5.66 5.29
CA GLY A 220 -10.85 4.95 6.16
C GLY A 220 -9.57 4.50 5.44
N GLY A 221 -9.23 5.09 4.30
CA GLY A 221 -8.00 4.75 3.58
C GLY A 221 -6.75 5.30 4.27
N THR A 222 -5.70 4.48 4.41
CA THR A 222 -4.39 4.84 4.99
C THR A 222 -3.44 5.43 3.95
N GLY A 223 -3.62 5.05 2.67
CA GLY A 223 -2.71 5.35 1.56
C GLY A 223 -1.50 4.41 1.50
N LEU A 224 -1.52 3.31 2.27
CA LEU A 224 -0.47 2.29 2.27
C LEU A 224 -0.84 1.04 1.48
N GLY A 225 -2.12 0.71 1.32
CA GLY A 225 -2.56 -0.54 0.72
C GLY A 225 -1.97 -0.84 -0.67
N LEU A 226 -1.98 0.12 -1.62
CA LEU A 226 -1.38 -0.12 -2.94
C LEU A 226 0.16 -0.14 -2.90
N SER A 227 0.80 0.50 -1.93
CA SER A 227 2.24 0.38 -1.72
C SER A 227 2.61 -1.00 -1.16
N ILE A 228 1.77 -1.60 -0.31
CA ILE A 228 1.88 -3.00 0.15
C ILE A 228 1.76 -3.95 -1.06
N VAL A 229 0.75 -3.75 -1.92
CA VAL A 229 0.60 -4.53 -3.18
C VAL A 229 1.86 -4.46 -4.03
N LYS A 230 2.41 -3.26 -4.25
CA LYS A 230 3.65 -3.08 -5.02
C LYS A 230 4.84 -3.81 -4.40
N HIS A 231 4.97 -3.76 -3.08
CA HIS A 231 6.07 -4.42 -2.37
C HIS A 231 5.94 -5.95 -2.43
N ALA A 232 4.75 -6.47 -2.15
CA ALA A 232 4.46 -7.90 -2.25
C ALA A 232 4.66 -8.42 -3.68
N ALA A 233 4.23 -7.69 -4.71
CA ALA A 233 4.49 -8.04 -6.11
C ALA A 233 5.99 -8.06 -6.43
N ALA A 234 6.76 -7.05 -5.97
CA ALA A 234 8.21 -6.98 -6.18
C ALA A 234 8.95 -8.16 -5.49
N MET A 235 8.55 -8.54 -4.26
CA MET A 235 9.07 -9.70 -3.54
C MET A 235 8.92 -10.99 -4.36
N HIS A 236 7.83 -11.13 -5.09
CA HIS A 236 7.53 -12.29 -5.95
C HIS A 236 7.99 -12.12 -7.41
N LYS A 237 8.74 -11.05 -7.72
CA LYS A 237 9.16 -10.67 -9.08
C LYS A 237 7.98 -10.56 -10.05
N ALA A 238 6.79 -10.29 -9.53
CA ALA A 238 5.58 -10.14 -10.31
C ALA A 238 5.47 -8.73 -10.92
N ARG A 239 4.90 -8.66 -12.11
CA ARG A 239 4.66 -7.41 -12.82
C ARG A 239 3.25 -6.90 -12.53
N LEU A 240 3.13 -5.62 -12.20
CA LEU A 240 1.86 -4.94 -12.00
C LEU A 240 1.45 -4.18 -13.26
N GLU A 241 0.19 -4.31 -13.63
CA GLU A 241 -0.46 -3.54 -14.68
C GLU A 241 -1.70 -2.85 -14.14
N LEU A 242 -1.83 -1.55 -14.38
CA LEU A 242 -2.96 -0.72 -13.99
C LEU A 242 -3.68 -0.19 -15.23
N TRP A 243 -4.96 -0.48 -15.30
CA TRP A 243 -5.89 0.21 -16.19
C TRP A 243 -6.95 0.90 -15.33
N SER A 244 -7.21 2.17 -15.56
CA SER A 244 -8.29 2.89 -14.89
C SER A 244 -8.76 4.05 -15.72
N GLU A 245 -10.07 4.32 -15.65
CA GLU A 245 -10.70 5.46 -16.28
C GLU A 245 -11.71 6.06 -15.29
N PRO A 246 -11.72 7.39 -15.11
CA PRO A 246 -12.71 8.05 -14.28
C PRO A 246 -14.12 7.62 -14.65
N ASP A 247 -14.90 7.29 -13.63
CA ASP A 247 -16.29 6.87 -13.76
C ASP A 247 -16.54 5.51 -14.44
N ALA A 248 -15.51 4.84 -14.94
CA ALA A 248 -15.58 3.50 -15.55
C ALA A 248 -15.04 2.39 -14.66
N GLY A 249 -14.20 2.74 -13.65
CA GLY A 249 -13.64 1.79 -12.70
C GLY A 249 -12.13 1.60 -12.83
N THR A 250 -11.62 0.61 -12.12
CA THR A 250 -10.19 0.29 -12.07
C THR A 250 -10.00 -1.21 -12.25
N LYS A 251 -8.94 -1.59 -12.98
CA LYS A 251 -8.45 -2.96 -13.06
C LYS A 251 -6.97 -2.99 -12.77
N ILE A 252 -6.56 -3.74 -11.74
CA ILE A 252 -5.16 -4.02 -11.44
C ILE A 252 -4.90 -5.49 -11.71
N THR A 253 -3.86 -5.77 -12.49
CA THR A 253 -3.44 -7.11 -12.87
C THR A 253 -2.04 -7.37 -12.37
N VAL A 254 -1.84 -8.52 -11.74
CA VAL A 254 -0.56 -9.02 -11.24
C VAL A 254 -0.19 -10.24 -12.06
N HIS A 255 0.96 -10.15 -12.73
CA HIS A 255 1.50 -11.23 -13.54
C HIS A 255 2.66 -11.87 -12.80
N PHE A 256 2.52 -13.14 -12.49
CA PHE A 256 3.58 -13.96 -11.90
C PHE A 256 4.21 -14.77 -13.02
N ASP A 257 5.52 -14.57 -13.24
CA ASP A 257 6.27 -15.36 -14.22
C ASP A 257 6.16 -16.84 -13.84
N GLY A 258 5.91 -17.71 -14.84
CA GLY A 258 5.81 -19.14 -14.64
C GLY A 258 7.15 -19.70 -14.13
N GLN A 259 7.16 -20.15 -12.89
CA GLN A 259 8.25 -20.94 -12.32
C GLN A 259 8.01 -22.42 -12.56
#